data_d2097e9480d21527c3597777b2f9adef
#
_entry.id   d2097e9480d21527c3597777b2f9adef
#
_cell.length_a   1.000
_cell.length_b   1.000
_cell.length_c   1.000
_cell.angle_alpha   90.00
_cell.angle_beta   90.00
_cell.angle_gamma   90.00
#
_symmetry.space_group_name_H-M   'P 1'
#
loop_
_entity.id
_entity.type
_entity.pdbx_description
1 polymer ?
#
loop_
_entity_poly.entity_id
_entity_poly.type
_entity_poly.pdbx_seq_one_letter_code
_entity_poly.pdbx_strand_id
1 'polypeptide(L)'
;NYNIHYPNLYAFGQEITEKENYGKLNSYIEVQGQTTSVLAGAFAAILLTGTNNKNLEIAGFNFNLPFDVEPWEIYDIFLLDAFTYIIVIAIFSIISYIPIKQEKIHVGTLFDRLKIGFNYLKENPIIFVFGITSYMLFAFTLVELHVILPSYVHDFLEASGNVYASAEVYYSIGAIFSGVLILRLLSKFHTYLSVIFLM
;
A
#
# COMPACT_ATOMS: atom_id res chain seq x y z
N ASN A 1 11.71 -0.78 -5.66
CA ASN A 1 11.53 -0.52 -4.22
C ASN A 1 10.34 -1.25 -3.61
N TYR A 2 9.16 -1.26 -4.25
CA TYR A 2 7.93 -1.86 -3.73
C TYR A 2 8.11 -3.33 -3.29
N ASN A 3 8.72 -4.16 -4.13
CA ASN A 3 8.94 -5.60 -3.88
C ASN A 3 9.91 -5.90 -2.72
N ILE A 4 10.67 -4.92 -2.26
CA ILE A 4 11.59 -5.04 -1.13
C ILE A 4 10.98 -4.42 0.13
N HIS A 5 10.28 -3.30 -0.01
CA HIS A 5 9.73 -2.55 1.11
C HIS A 5 8.68 -3.35 1.89
N TYR A 6 7.66 -3.86 1.23
CA TYR A 6 6.56 -4.55 1.91
C TYR A 6 6.97 -5.83 2.62
N PRO A 7 7.73 -6.76 2.00
CA PRO A 7 8.22 -7.93 2.73
C PRO A 7 9.04 -7.59 3.96
N ASN A 8 9.89 -6.55 3.88
CA ASN A 8 10.68 -6.11 5.02
C ASN A 8 9.81 -5.48 6.12
N LEU A 9 8.81 -4.70 5.75
CA LEU A 9 7.87 -4.10 6.70
C LEU A 9 7.10 -5.16 7.48
N TYR A 10 6.57 -6.17 6.79
CA TYR A 10 5.88 -7.29 7.44
C TYR A 10 6.81 -8.13 8.29
N ALA A 11 8.03 -8.43 7.80
CA ALA A 11 9.02 -9.20 8.56
C ALA A 11 9.44 -8.45 9.83
N PHE A 12 9.73 -7.17 9.73
CA PHE A 12 10.06 -6.32 10.87
C PHE A 12 8.91 -6.23 11.88
N GLY A 13 7.70 -6.03 11.38
CA GLY A 13 6.52 -6.00 12.24
C GLY A 13 6.31 -7.31 13.01
N GLN A 14 6.53 -8.45 12.36
CA GLN A 14 6.45 -9.76 13.01
C GLN A 14 7.57 -9.98 14.03
N GLU A 15 8.74 -9.40 13.82
CA GLU A 15 9.86 -9.50 14.74
C GLU A 15 9.61 -8.74 16.05
N ILE A 16 8.92 -7.60 16.00
CA ILE A 16 8.63 -6.74 17.17
C ILE A 16 7.30 -7.04 17.85
N THR A 17 6.51 -7.99 17.31
CA THR A 17 5.14 -8.26 17.77
C THR A 17 5.00 -9.74 18.14
N GLU A 18 4.19 -10.04 19.15
CA GLU A 18 3.86 -11.42 19.53
C GLU A 18 2.99 -12.09 18.45
N LYS A 19 3.16 -13.40 18.25
CA LYS A 19 2.49 -14.19 17.20
C LYS A 19 0.96 -14.06 17.21
N GLU A 20 0.39 -13.95 18.40
CA GLU A 20 -1.06 -13.79 18.61
C GLU A 20 -1.60 -12.48 18.02
N ASN A 21 -0.75 -11.47 17.88
CA ASN A 21 -1.09 -10.13 17.38
C ASN A 21 -0.73 -9.91 15.90
N TYR A 22 -0.19 -10.90 15.18
CA TYR A 22 0.20 -10.75 13.76
C TYR A 22 -0.95 -10.30 12.86
N GLY A 23 -2.13 -10.89 13.04
CA GLY A 23 -3.32 -10.49 12.25
C GLY A 23 -3.72 -9.03 12.48
N LYS A 24 -3.65 -8.58 13.73
CA LYS A 24 -3.94 -7.20 14.10
C LYS A 24 -2.89 -6.23 13.57
N LEU A 25 -1.62 -6.60 13.66
CA LEU A 25 -0.51 -5.83 13.10
C LEU A 25 -0.67 -5.63 11.59
N ASN A 26 -0.91 -6.73 10.85
CA ASN A 26 -1.07 -6.67 9.40
C ASN A 26 -2.23 -5.77 9.00
N SER A 27 -3.34 -5.83 9.75
CA SER A 27 -4.47 -4.93 9.51
C SER A 27 -4.15 -3.46 9.77
N TYR A 28 -3.35 -3.17 10.80
CA TYR A 28 -2.88 -1.80 11.03
C TYR A 28 -1.96 -1.30 9.93
N ILE A 29 -1.05 -2.14 9.43
CA ILE A 29 -0.17 -1.80 8.30
C ILE A 29 -1.02 -1.48 7.07
N GLU A 30 -2.04 -2.30 6.79
CA GLU A 30 -2.93 -2.09 5.64
C GLU A 30 -3.75 -0.80 5.77
N VAL A 31 -4.42 -0.61 6.90
CA VAL A 31 -5.21 0.62 7.16
C VAL A 31 -4.33 1.87 7.10
N GLN A 32 -3.14 1.81 7.68
CA GLN A 32 -2.18 2.92 7.62
C GLN A 32 -1.76 3.19 6.17
N GLY A 33 -1.45 2.14 5.39
CA GLY A 33 -1.08 2.25 3.99
C GLY A 33 -2.18 2.92 3.16
N GLN A 34 -3.43 2.46 3.30
CA GLN A 34 -4.58 3.03 2.58
C GLN A 34 -4.86 4.48 3.00
N THR A 35 -4.80 4.78 4.30
CA THR A 35 -4.98 6.14 4.80
C THR A 35 -3.91 7.08 4.25
N THR A 36 -2.66 6.65 4.23
CA THR A 36 -1.54 7.42 3.67
C THR A 36 -1.73 7.63 2.17
N SER A 37 -2.18 6.61 1.44
CA SER A 37 -2.43 6.70 0.00
C SER A 37 -3.50 7.75 -0.32
N VAL A 38 -4.63 7.74 0.42
CA VAL A 38 -5.69 8.76 0.26
C VAL A 38 -5.16 10.17 0.52
N LEU A 39 -4.46 10.35 1.63
CA LEU A 39 -3.91 11.66 2.01
C LEU A 39 -2.87 12.15 1.01
N ALA A 40 -1.96 11.27 0.57
CA ALA A 40 -0.95 11.60 -0.43
C ALA A 40 -1.58 11.93 -1.78
N GLY A 41 -2.58 11.16 -2.22
CA GLY A 41 -3.32 11.42 -3.46
C GLY A 41 -4.06 12.76 -3.43
N ALA A 42 -4.77 13.06 -2.33
CA ALA A 42 -5.43 14.34 -2.15
C ALA A 42 -4.42 15.51 -2.13
N PHE A 43 -3.30 15.34 -1.43
CA PHE A 43 -2.24 16.34 -1.37
C PHE A 43 -1.60 16.58 -2.76
N ALA A 44 -1.29 15.52 -3.49
CA ALA A 44 -0.76 15.59 -4.84
C ALA A 44 -1.75 16.29 -5.80
N ALA A 45 -3.04 15.99 -5.70
CA ALA A 45 -4.07 16.65 -6.49
C ALA A 45 -4.10 18.17 -6.21
N ILE A 46 -4.04 18.57 -4.94
CA ILE A 46 -3.98 20.00 -4.56
C ILE A 46 -2.76 20.67 -5.17
N LEU A 47 -1.60 20.04 -5.09
CA LEU A 47 -0.36 20.61 -5.63
C LEU A 47 -0.41 20.73 -7.15
N LEU A 48 -0.94 19.71 -7.86
CA LEU A 48 -0.98 19.71 -9.32
C LEU A 48 -2.03 20.65 -9.91
N THR A 49 -3.21 20.69 -9.31
CA THR A 49 -4.32 21.46 -9.87
C THR A 49 -4.45 22.85 -9.26
N GLY A 50 -3.82 23.07 -8.12
CA GLY A 50 -4.04 24.28 -7.33
C GLY A 50 -5.46 24.35 -6.75
N THR A 51 -5.80 25.50 -6.23
CA THR A 51 -7.16 25.79 -5.74
C THR A 51 -7.77 26.91 -6.55
N ASN A 52 -9.07 26.82 -6.81
CA ASN A 52 -9.81 27.89 -7.49
C ASN A 52 -10.62 28.67 -6.45
N ASN A 53 -10.20 29.91 -6.15
CA ASN A 53 -10.83 30.72 -5.12
C ASN A 53 -10.96 29.99 -3.77
N LYS A 54 -9.89 29.34 -3.33
CA LYS A 54 -9.84 28.53 -2.08
C LYS A 54 -10.75 27.31 -2.08
N ASN A 55 -11.41 27.01 -3.16
CA ASN A 55 -12.27 25.84 -3.28
C ASN A 55 -11.48 24.67 -3.91
N LEU A 56 -11.57 23.53 -3.26
CA LEU A 56 -11.01 22.27 -3.69
C LEU A 56 -12.14 21.25 -3.80
N GLU A 57 -12.32 20.67 -4.96
CA GLU A 57 -13.27 19.58 -5.17
C GLU A 57 -12.52 18.24 -5.28
N ILE A 58 -12.77 17.35 -4.31
CA ILE A 58 -12.23 15.97 -4.31
C ILE A 58 -13.39 15.01 -4.05
N ALA A 59 -13.54 14.01 -4.90
CA ALA A 59 -14.55 12.95 -4.78
C ALA A 59 -16.00 13.49 -4.62
N GLY A 60 -16.32 14.63 -5.24
CA GLY A 60 -17.63 15.27 -5.13
C GLY A 60 -17.83 16.07 -3.84
N PHE A 61 -16.83 16.18 -2.99
CA PHE A 61 -16.86 17.03 -1.79
C PHE A 61 -16.12 18.34 -2.07
N ASN A 62 -16.74 19.45 -1.69
CA ASN A 62 -16.15 20.78 -1.77
C ASN A 62 -15.52 21.16 -0.43
N PHE A 63 -14.22 21.37 -0.43
CA PHE A 63 -13.45 21.84 0.72
C PHE A 63 -13.04 23.29 0.52
N ASN A 64 -13.31 24.12 1.52
CA ASN A 64 -12.88 25.52 1.50
C ASN A 64 -11.57 25.64 2.31
N LEU A 65 -10.47 25.93 1.62
CA LEU A 65 -9.16 26.10 2.24
C LEU A 65 -8.97 27.54 2.72
N PRO A 66 -8.18 27.76 3.77
CA PRO A 66 -7.91 29.10 4.28
C PRO A 66 -6.97 29.93 3.40
N PHE A 67 -6.32 29.29 2.41
CA PHE A 67 -5.34 29.89 1.51
C PHE A 67 -5.51 29.35 0.08
N ASP A 68 -5.07 30.10 -0.89
CA ASP A 68 -4.97 29.63 -2.27
C ASP A 68 -3.63 28.92 -2.48
N VAL A 69 -3.66 27.82 -3.25
CA VAL A 69 -2.48 27.07 -3.68
C VAL A 69 -2.34 27.27 -5.18
N GLU A 70 -1.22 27.82 -5.61
CA GLU A 70 -0.88 27.86 -7.03
C GLU A 70 -0.48 26.46 -7.51
N PRO A 71 -0.85 26.08 -8.74
CA PRO A 71 -0.45 24.79 -9.30
C PRO A 71 1.07 24.67 -9.35
N TRP A 72 1.58 23.54 -8.86
CA TRP A 72 3.01 23.22 -8.92
C TRP A 72 3.33 22.50 -10.24
N GLU A 73 4.54 22.69 -10.70
CA GLU A 73 5.05 21.88 -11.79
C GLU A 73 5.46 20.49 -11.31
N ILE A 74 5.45 19.54 -12.21
CA ILE A 74 5.72 18.12 -11.86
C ILE A 74 7.10 17.94 -11.24
N TYR A 75 8.09 18.75 -11.65
CA TYR A 75 9.45 18.68 -11.09
C TYR A 75 9.51 19.16 -9.63
N ASP A 76 8.68 20.13 -9.23
CA ASP A 76 8.61 20.58 -7.83
C ASP A 76 8.09 19.49 -6.92
N ILE A 77 7.12 18.70 -7.41
CA ILE A 77 6.58 17.54 -6.70
C ILE A 77 7.65 16.46 -6.54
N PHE A 78 8.45 16.18 -7.58
CA PHE A 78 9.58 15.25 -7.47
C PHE A 78 10.67 15.75 -6.51
N LEU A 79 10.92 17.05 -6.45
CA LEU A 79 11.86 17.62 -5.48
C LEU A 79 11.33 17.48 -4.05
N LEU A 80 10.04 17.71 -3.84
CA LEU A 80 9.40 17.48 -2.54
C LEU A 80 9.51 16.01 -2.13
N ASP A 81 9.23 15.08 -3.04
CA ASP A 81 9.35 13.64 -2.79
C ASP A 81 10.79 13.28 -2.43
N ALA A 82 11.78 13.74 -3.19
CA ALA A 82 13.19 13.53 -2.89
C ALA A 82 13.59 14.07 -1.51
N PHE A 83 13.06 15.23 -1.11
CA PHE A 83 13.31 15.81 0.20
C PHE A 83 12.69 14.96 1.32
N THR A 84 11.50 14.41 1.12
CA THR A 84 10.88 13.49 2.10
C THR A 84 11.72 12.24 2.32
N TYR A 85 12.39 11.67 1.28
CA TYR A 85 13.32 10.56 1.45
C TYR A 85 14.52 10.91 2.34
N ILE A 86 15.05 12.13 2.23
CA ILE A 86 16.15 12.58 3.11
C ILE A 86 15.69 12.60 4.57
N ILE A 87 14.48 13.12 4.83
CA ILE A 87 13.89 13.12 6.17
C ILE A 87 13.71 11.69 6.69
N VAL A 88 13.19 10.78 5.88
CA VAL A 88 13.00 9.38 6.25
C VAL A 88 14.35 8.72 6.58
N ILE A 89 15.38 8.93 5.77
CA ILE A 89 16.73 8.42 6.06
C ILE A 89 17.26 8.96 7.38
N ALA A 90 17.08 10.26 7.66
CA ALA A 90 17.48 10.86 8.93
C ALA A 90 16.74 10.23 10.12
N ILE A 91 15.41 10.03 10.00
CA ILE A 91 14.60 9.37 11.05
C ILE A 91 15.11 7.94 11.29
N PHE A 92 15.30 7.14 10.22
CA PHE A 92 15.80 5.76 10.37
C PHE A 92 17.20 5.70 10.97
N SER A 93 18.04 6.71 10.75
CA SER A 93 19.39 6.78 11.33
C SER A 93 19.37 7.01 12.86
N ILE A 94 18.27 7.55 13.38
CA ILE A 94 18.11 7.83 14.82
C ILE A 94 17.46 6.64 15.56
N ILE A 95 16.73 5.79 14.85
CA ILE A 95 16.03 4.64 15.44
C ILE A 95 17.06 3.60 15.90
N SER A 96 17.16 3.41 17.22
CA SER A 96 17.92 2.31 17.80
C SER A 96 17.12 1.02 17.72
N TYR A 97 17.55 0.11 16.86
CA TYR A 97 16.97 -1.22 16.74
C TYR A 97 17.93 -2.29 17.27
N ILE A 98 17.47 -3.09 18.22
CA ILE A 98 18.21 -4.25 18.72
C ILE A 98 17.55 -5.50 18.12
N PRO A 99 18.17 -6.14 17.12
CA PRO A 99 17.58 -7.32 16.50
C PRO A 99 17.48 -8.44 17.55
N ILE A 100 16.33 -9.11 17.58
CA ILE A 100 16.16 -10.34 18.33
C ILE A 100 17.21 -11.33 17.79
N LYS A 101 17.93 -12.02 18.68
CA LYS A 101 18.97 -13.01 18.31
C LYS A 101 18.40 -13.96 17.26
N GLN A 102 18.69 -13.68 16.01
CA GLN A 102 18.45 -14.66 14.97
C GLN A 102 19.43 -15.83 15.17
N GLU A 103 18.94 -17.04 15.26
CA GLU A 103 19.77 -18.21 15.05
C GLU A 103 20.59 -17.95 13.79
N LYS A 104 21.90 -18.19 13.84
CA LYS A 104 22.80 -17.99 12.71
C LYS A 104 22.30 -18.83 11.54
N ILE A 105 21.41 -18.28 10.75
CA ILE A 105 21.03 -18.87 9.48
C ILE A 105 22.33 -18.96 8.68
N HIS A 106 22.75 -20.14 8.30
CA HIS A 106 23.90 -20.35 7.44
C HIS A 106 23.78 -19.41 6.25
N VAL A 107 24.65 -18.41 6.23
CA VAL A 107 24.66 -17.34 5.23
C VAL A 107 25.31 -17.93 3.96
N GLY A 108 24.56 -18.77 3.25
CA GLY A 108 24.89 -19.18 1.89
C GLY A 108 24.80 -17.99 0.94
N THR A 109 25.26 -18.16 -0.29
CA THR A 109 25.11 -17.18 -1.35
C THR A 109 23.63 -16.83 -1.57
N LEU A 110 23.36 -15.70 -2.22
CA LEU A 110 21.99 -15.33 -2.62
C LEU A 110 21.28 -16.48 -3.36
N PHE A 111 22.04 -17.19 -4.19
CA PHE A 111 21.55 -18.31 -4.98
C PHE A 111 21.13 -19.52 -4.09
N ASP A 112 21.87 -19.78 -3.02
CA ASP A 112 21.52 -20.84 -2.06
C ASP A 112 20.20 -20.52 -1.34
N ARG A 113 20.00 -19.25 -0.96
CA ARG A 113 18.75 -18.80 -0.33
C ARG A 113 17.56 -18.91 -1.28
N LEU A 114 17.71 -18.52 -2.53
CA LEU A 114 16.67 -18.69 -3.55
C LEU A 114 16.33 -20.15 -3.77
N LYS A 115 17.34 -21.03 -3.80
CA LYS A 115 17.16 -22.49 -3.94
C LYS A 115 16.41 -23.08 -2.75
N ILE A 116 16.75 -22.65 -1.53
CA ILE A 116 16.05 -23.09 -0.31
C ILE A 116 14.58 -22.66 -0.38
N GLY A 117 14.31 -21.38 -0.71
CA GLY A 117 12.94 -20.87 -0.86
C GLY A 117 12.15 -21.64 -1.93
N PHE A 118 12.75 -21.90 -3.08
CA PHE A 118 12.12 -22.65 -4.16
C PHE A 118 11.83 -24.11 -3.77
N ASN A 119 12.76 -24.77 -3.10
CA ASN A 119 12.55 -26.14 -2.59
C ASN A 119 11.42 -26.16 -1.56
N TYR A 120 11.36 -25.19 -0.65
CA TYR A 120 10.26 -25.05 0.30
C TYR A 120 8.90 -24.93 -0.39
N LEU A 121 8.79 -24.11 -1.42
CA LEU A 121 7.55 -23.98 -2.20
C LEU A 121 7.19 -25.27 -2.94
N LYS A 122 8.18 -25.97 -3.46
CA LYS A 122 7.98 -27.27 -4.12
C LYS A 122 7.48 -28.36 -3.15
N GLU A 123 7.98 -28.36 -1.93
CA GLU A 123 7.55 -29.27 -0.86
C GLU A 123 6.17 -28.90 -0.28
N ASN A 124 5.74 -27.64 -0.45
CA ASN A 124 4.48 -27.11 0.05
C ASN A 124 3.59 -26.56 -1.08
N PRO A 125 3.04 -27.42 -1.95
CA PRO A 125 2.31 -27.00 -3.15
C PRO A 125 1.07 -26.16 -2.84
N ILE A 126 0.41 -26.35 -1.70
CA ILE A 126 -0.74 -25.56 -1.28
C ILE A 126 -0.32 -24.09 -1.05
N ILE A 127 0.83 -23.88 -0.39
CA ILE A 127 1.37 -22.52 -0.15
C ILE A 127 1.76 -21.88 -1.49
N PHE A 128 2.35 -22.65 -2.40
CA PHE A 128 2.73 -22.17 -3.73
C PHE A 128 1.52 -21.73 -4.55
N VAL A 129 0.49 -22.59 -4.65
CA VAL A 129 -0.75 -22.26 -5.38
C VAL A 129 -1.47 -21.07 -4.77
N PHE A 130 -1.62 -21.03 -3.44
CA PHE A 130 -2.22 -19.92 -2.74
C PHE A 130 -1.45 -18.60 -3.00
N GLY A 131 -0.12 -18.64 -2.91
CA GLY A 131 0.73 -17.47 -3.18
C GLY A 131 0.58 -16.96 -4.61
N ILE A 132 0.62 -17.85 -5.63
CA ILE A 132 0.45 -17.45 -7.03
C ILE A 132 -0.96 -16.89 -7.26
N THR A 133 -2.00 -17.54 -6.76
CA THR A 133 -3.39 -17.09 -6.98
C THR A 133 -3.60 -15.70 -6.34
N SER A 134 -3.16 -15.51 -5.11
CA SER A 134 -3.25 -14.22 -4.42
C SER A 134 -2.46 -13.13 -5.13
N TYR A 135 -1.25 -13.45 -5.61
CA TYR A 135 -0.42 -12.49 -6.34
C TYR A 135 -1.00 -12.14 -7.71
N MET A 136 -1.61 -13.11 -8.39
CA MET A 136 -2.27 -12.90 -9.67
C MET A 136 -3.45 -11.92 -9.53
N LEU A 137 -4.26 -12.08 -8.47
CA LEU A 137 -5.36 -11.18 -8.16
C LEU A 137 -4.85 -9.75 -7.91
N PHE A 138 -3.80 -9.62 -7.11
CA PHE A 138 -3.13 -8.33 -6.86
C PHE A 138 -2.56 -7.71 -8.16
N ALA A 139 -1.95 -8.51 -9.03
CA ALA A 139 -1.43 -8.03 -10.30
C ALA A 139 -2.54 -7.51 -11.23
N PHE A 140 -3.69 -8.17 -11.28
CA PHE A 140 -4.86 -7.68 -12.01
C PHE A 140 -5.34 -6.32 -11.48
N THR A 141 -5.46 -6.18 -10.17
CA THR A 141 -5.85 -4.91 -9.53
C THR A 141 -4.86 -3.79 -9.86
N LEU A 142 -3.55 -4.07 -9.86
CA LEU A 142 -2.55 -3.07 -10.25
C LEU A 142 -2.70 -2.62 -11.71
N VAL A 143 -2.93 -3.56 -12.63
CA VAL A 143 -3.16 -3.24 -14.05
C VAL A 143 -4.45 -2.44 -14.21
N GLU A 144 -5.52 -2.84 -13.53
CA GLU A 144 -6.79 -2.13 -13.57
C GLU A 144 -6.66 -0.69 -13.09
N LEU A 145 -6.09 -0.47 -11.91
CA LEU A 145 -5.99 0.85 -11.30
C LEU A 145 -4.97 1.77 -11.97
N HIS A 146 -3.81 1.24 -12.38
CA HIS A 146 -2.71 2.10 -12.83
C HIS A 146 -2.55 2.16 -14.35
N VAL A 147 -3.19 1.27 -15.11
CA VAL A 147 -3.11 1.24 -16.57
C VAL A 147 -4.48 1.46 -17.21
N ILE A 148 -5.45 0.63 -16.85
CA ILE A 148 -6.76 0.65 -17.51
C ILE A 148 -7.58 1.88 -17.08
N LEU A 149 -7.68 2.13 -15.79
CA LEU A 149 -8.51 3.21 -15.25
C LEU A 149 -8.03 4.60 -15.69
N PRO A 150 -6.73 4.96 -15.65
CA PRO A 150 -6.26 6.25 -16.17
C PRO A 150 -6.57 6.43 -17.67
N SER A 151 -6.29 5.40 -18.48
CA SER A 151 -6.59 5.45 -19.93
C SER A 151 -8.11 5.56 -20.18
N TYR A 152 -8.92 4.82 -19.44
CA TYR A 152 -10.38 4.89 -19.56
C TYR A 152 -10.91 6.29 -19.22
N VAL A 153 -10.42 6.90 -18.14
CA VAL A 153 -10.82 8.25 -17.73
C VAL A 153 -10.38 9.30 -18.76
N HIS A 154 -9.15 9.20 -19.25
CA HIS A 154 -8.59 10.17 -20.18
C HIS A 154 -9.12 9.99 -21.62
N ASP A 155 -9.03 8.76 -22.16
CA ASP A 155 -9.25 8.51 -23.58
C ASP A 155 -10.72 8.26 -23.93
N PHE A 156 -11.49 7.67 -23.00
CA PHE A 156 -12.88 7.30 -23.25
C PHE A 156 -13.88 8.27 -22.62
N LEU A 157 -13.66 8.67 -21.36
CA LEU A 157 -14.54 9.63 -20.68
C LEU A 157 -14.20 11.08 -21.00
N GLU A 158 -13.02 11.33 -21.60
CA GLU A 158 -12.47 12.69 -21.82
C GLU A 158 -12.52 13.57 -20.56
N ALA A 159 -12.37 12.92 -19.40
CA ALA A 159 -12.53 13.54 -18.10
C ALA A 159 -11.17 13.97 -17.50
N SER A 160 -11.23 14.90 -16.56
CA SER A 160 -10.04 15.39 -15.88
C SER A 160 -9.46 14.37 -14.89
N GLY A 161 -8.20 14.54 -14.50
CA GLY A 161 -7.52 13.73 -13.49
C GLY A 161 -8.25 13.66 -12.14
N ASN A 162 -9.14 14.62 -11.85
CA ASN A 162 -9.96 14.61 -10.62
C ASN A 162 -10.93 13.41 -10.58
N VAL A 163 -11.41 12.93 -11.74
CA VAL A 163 -12.27 11.74 -11.80
C VAL A 163 -11.47 10.51 -11.42
N TYR A 164 -10.25 10.38 -11.93
CA TYR A 164 -9.32 9.33 -11.53
C TYR A 164 -8.99 9.38 -10.02
N ALA A 165 -8.62 10.56 -9.53
CA ALA A 165 -8.34 10.76 -8.12
C ALA A 165 -9.55 10.42 -7.22
N SER A 166 -10.77 10.74 -7.66
CA SER A 166 -11.99 10.38 -6.96
C SER A 166 -12.20 8.87 -6.90
N ALA A 167 -11.93 8.14 -7.99
CA ALA A 167 -12.00 6.67 -8.02
C ALA A 167 -11.00 6.04 -7.03
N GLU A 168 -9.77 6.55 -6.97
CA GLU A 168 -8.74 6.13 -6.01
C GLU A 168 -9.19 6.34 -4.54
N VAL A 169 -9.84 7.46 -4.25
CA VAL A 169 -10.40 7.72 -2.91
C VAL A 169 -11.47 6.70 -2.56
N TYR A 170 -12.42 6.42 -3.46
CA TYR A 170 -13.45 5.42 -3.22
C TYR A 170 -12.88 4.01 -3.05
N TYR A 171 -11.90 3.64 -3.87
CA TYR A 171 -11.16 2.38 -3.70
C TYR A 171 -10.53 2.27 -2.32
N SER A 172 -9.83 3.30 -1.87
CA SER A 172 -9.16 3.33 -0.58
C SER A 172 -10.15 3.28 0.59
N ILE A 173 -11.30 3.94 0.48
CA ILE A 173 -12.39 3.82 1.46
C ILE A 173 -12.87 2.36 1.54
N GLY A 174 -13.11 1.73 0.40
CA GLY A 174 -13.49 0.31 0.33
C GLY A 174 -12.44 -0.60 0.99
N ALA A 175 -11.16 -0.36 0.73
CA ALA A 175 -10.05 -1.11 1.32
C ALA A 175 -9.97 -0.95 2.85
N ILE A 176 -10.18 0.26 3.38
CA ILE A 176 -10.25 0.51 4.83
C ILE A 176 -11.42 -0.27 5.46
N PHE A 177 -12.62 -0.19 4.85
CA PHE A 177 -13.77 -0.96 5.32
C PHE A 177 -13.52 -2.46 5.30
N SER A 178 -12.93 -2.97 4.23
CA SER A 178 -12.51 -4.37 4.10
C SER A 178 -11.54 -4.77 5.20
N GLY A 179 -10.51 -3.98 5.48
CA GLY A 179 -9.54 -4.24 6.55
C GLY A 179 -10.18 -4.34 7.94
N VAL A 180 -11.14 -3.48 8.24
CA VAL A 180 -11.89 -3.54 9.52
C VAL A 180 -12.84 -4.75 9.56
N LEU A 181 -13.49 -5.07 8.45
CA LEU A 181 -14.44 -6.18 8.35
C LEU A 181 -13.74 -7.53 8.46
N ILE A 182 -12.57 -7.66 7.86
CA ILE A 182 -11.75 -8.88 7.88
C ILE A 182 -11.42 -9.33 9.30
N LEU A 183 -11.09 -8.39 10.19
CA LEU A 183 -10.80 -8.70 11.60
C LEU A 183 -12.00 -9.34 12.31
N ARG A 184 -13.21 -8.86 12.02
CA ARG A 184 -14.44 -9.41 12.59
C ARG A 184 -14.82 -10.76 11.98
N LEU A 185 -14.56 -10.94 10.69
CA LEU A 185 -14.82 -12.20 9.99
C LEU A 185 -13.86 -13.30 10.44
N LEU A 186 -12.55 -13.02 10.51
CA LEU A 186 -11.54 -13.96 10.97
C LEU A 186 -11.74 -14.40 12.42
N SER A 187 -12.34 -13.54 13.27
CA SER A 187 -12.66 -13.91 14.65
C SER A 187 -13.89 -14.81 14.79
N LYS A 188 -14.77 -14.84 13.78
CA LYS A 188 -16.04 -15.60 13.81
C LYS A 188 -16.03 -16.84 12.92
N PHE A 189 -15.29 -16.85 11.84
CA PHE A 189 -15.26 -17.91 10.84
C PHE A 189 -13.87 -18.51 10.74
N HIS A 190 -13.81 -19.77 10.33
CA HIS A 190 -12.53 -20.39 9.98
C HIS A 190 -11.82 -19.57 8.90
N THR A 191 -10.52 -19.37 9.04
CA THR A 191 -9.66 -18.58 8.14
C THR A 191 -9.90 -18.93 6.66
N TYR A 192 -10.08 -20.22 6.35
CA TYR A 192 -10.35 -20.71 5.00
C TYR A 192 -11.66 -20.15 4.39
N LEU A 193 -12.75 -20.13 5.16
CA LEU A 193 -14.02 -19.57 4.71
C LEU A 193 -13.94 -18.05 4.55
N SER A 194 -13.23 -17.38 5.46
CA SER A 194 -13.05 -15.92 5.38
C SER A 194 -12.31 -15.51 4.11
N VAL A 195 -11.29 -16.26 3.69
CA VAL A 195 -10.56 -15.99 2.43
C VAL A 195 -11.46 -16.18 1.22
N ILE A 196 -12.28 -17.24 1.18
CA ILE A 196 -13.21 -17.48 0.06
C ILE A 196 -14.29 -16.39 -0.05
N PHE A 197 -14.77 -15.87 1.07
CA PHE A 197 -15.79 -14.79 1.06
C PHE A 197 -15.23 -13.42 0.67
N LEU A 198 -13.91 -13.25 0.70
CA LEU A 198 -13.21 -11.98 0.42
C LEU A 198 -12.57 -11.94 -0.98
N MET A 199 -12.53 -13.06 -1.67
CA MET A 199 -12.19 -13.17 -3.09
C MET A 199 -13.44 -13.02 -3.97
#